data_3a92244e54e8848c6298bb7985204a0b
#
_entry.id   3a92244e54e8848c6298bb7985204a0b
#
_cell.length_a   1.000
_cell.length_b   1.000
_cell.length_c   1.000
_cell.angle_alpha   90.00
_cell.angle_beta   90.00
_cell.angle_gamma   90.00
#
_symmetry.space_group_name_H-M   'P 1'
#
loop_
_entity.id
_entity.type
_entity.pdbx_description
1 polymer ?
#
loop_
_entity_poly.entity_id
_entity_poly.type
_entity_poly.pdbx_seq_one_letter_code
_entity_poly.pdbx_strand_id
1 'polypeptide(L)'
;MRKEAVMSSQIEGTQSSLSDLMLFEMEGMPGVPMDDVQEVSCYVNALSLGVQRIQESYPITFRLIKELHKSSMISGRGISRGPGEFRQNQVWIGGHRADEAAFIPPPANELADWAALEKFINDVPEPTDPLIKAALAHVQFETIHPFMDGNGRLGRLLIPLILVETKVLSQPFLYLSVFFKKHRQIYYERLQQVRITSDWEEWLLFFVDAVAATATQAVNIAQQLYQLRREHKKLLQPLGRMENSASQILDALFEHPIVNINKLVQLTGLAPATIGKVMERLSQADLVLVSELTGQKRNRVYAYNRYIEILNQDF
;
A
#
# COMPACT_ATOMS: atom_id res chain seq x y z
N MET A 1 3.64 1.52 2.82
CA MET A 1 2.45 2.00 2.12
C MET A 1 2.41 1.61 0.64
N ARG A 2 3.39 2.03 -0.22
CA ARG A 2 3.37 1.71 -1.68
C ARG A 2 3.26 0.21 -1.99
N LYS A 3 4.04 -0.64 -1.30
CA LYS A 3 3.98 -2.11 -1.50
C LYS A 3 2.59 -2.66 -1.12
N GLU A 4 2.00 -2.21 -0.03
CA GLU A 4 0.63 -2.59 0.37
C GLU A 4 -0.39 -2.19 -0.70
N ALA A 5 -0.30 -0.94 -1.19
CA ALA A 5 -1.20 -0.44 -2.24
C ALA A 5 -1.13 -1.26 -3.53
N VAL A 6 0.09 -1.57 -3.99
CA VAL A 6 0.31 -2.42 -5.17
C VAL A 6 -0.29 -3.81 -4.96
N MET A 7 0.05 -4.48 -3.85
CA MET A 7 -0.42 -5.85 -3.59
C MET A 7 -1.94 -5.90 -3.42
N SER A 8 -2.52 -4.96 -2.67
CA SER A 8 -3.97 -4.86 -2.49
C SER A 8 -4.70 -4.65 -3.83
N SER A 9 -4.19 -3.78 -4.69
CA SER A 9 -4.78 -3.53 -6.00
C SER A 9 -4.62 -4.73 -6.95
N GLN A 10 -3.50 -5.45 -6.87
CA GLN A 10 -3.27 -6.67 -7.66
C GLN A 10 -4.20 -7.83 -7.26
N ILE A 11 -4.67 -7.90 -6.02
CA ILE A 11 -5.74 -8.84 -5.61
C ILE A 11 -7.00 -8.58 -6.43
N GLU A 12 -7.30 -7.32 -6.75
CA GLU A 12 -8.46 -6.88 -7.56
C GLU A 12 -8.19 -6.91 -9.09
N GLY A 13 -6.98 -7.32 -9.50
CA GLY A 13 -6.66 -7.56 -10.91
C GLY A 13 -5.87 -6.47 -11.63
N THR A 14 -5.40 -5.43 -10.94
CA THR A 14 -4.46 -4.46 -11.54
C THR A 14 -3.12 -5.13 -11.88
N GLN A 15 -2.44 -4.63 -12.91
CA GLN A 15 -1.16 -5.20 -13.39
C GLN A 15 0.07 -4.36 -12.98
N SER A 16 -0.12 -3.24 -12.29
CA SER A 16 0.98 -2.34 -11.92
C SER A 16 1.91 -2.95 -10.87
N SER A 17 3.21 -2.75 -11.06
CA SER A 17 4.27 -3.10 -10.11
C SER A 17 4.61 -1.92 -9.21
N LEU A 18 5.45 -2.18 -8.19
CA LEU A 18 6.01 -1.13 -7.33
C LEU A 18 6.88 -0.16 -8.14
N SER A 19 7.62 -0.65 -9.14
CA SER A 19 8.43 0.18 -10.02
C SER A 19 7.58 1.08 -10.91
N ASP A 20 6.45 0.59 -11.44
CA ASP A 20 5.52 1.39 -12.25
C ASP A 20 4.92 2.55 -11.44
N LEU A 21 4.54 2.27 -10.18
CA LEU A 21 4.05 3.29 -9.27
C LEU A 21 5.10 4.37 -9.00
N MET A 22 6.34 3.96 -8.72
CA MET A 22 7.44 4.91 -8.47
C MET A 22 7.81 5.73 -9.71
N LEU A 23 7.74 5.14 -10.90
CA LEU A 23 7.93 5.85 -12.16
C LEU A 23 6.80 6.85 -12.42
N PHE A 24 5.56 6.47 -12.14
CA PHE A 24 4.40 7.34 -12.27
C PHE A 24 4.52 8.57 -11.36
N GLU A 25 4.93 8.38 -10.10
CA GLU A 25 5.17 9.48 -9.14
C GLU A 25 6.29 10.45 -9.60
N MET A 26 7.14 10.01 -10.53
CA MET A 26 8.21 10.81 -11.14
C MET A 26 7.80 11.42 -12.48
N GLU A 27 6.50 11.44 -12.83
CA GLU A 27 6.00 11.87 -14.13
C GLU A 27 6.57 11.04 -15.30
N GLY A 28 7.04 9.83 -14.99
CA GLY A 28 7.50 8.84 -15.96
C GLY A 28 6.34 8.08 -16.59
N MET A 29 6.61 7.43 -17.73
CA MET A 29 5.62 6.55 -18.35
C MET A 29 5.77 5.14 -17.77
N PRO A 30 4.78 4.62 -17.03
CA PRO A 30 4.80 3.24 -16.54
C PRO A 30 4.71 2.24 -17.71
N GLY A 31 5.21 1.03 -17.48
CA GLY A 31 5.15 -0.07 -18.45
C GLY A 31 3.79 -0.78 -18.52
N VAL A 32 2.77 -0.28 -17.83
CA VAL A 32 1.42 -0.86 -17.68
C VAL A 32 0.34 0.19 -17.96
N PRO A 33 -0.94 -0.21 -18.11
CA PRO A 33 -2.04 0.73 -18.31
C PRO A 33 -2.05 1.85 -17.25
N MET A 34 -2.19 3.07 -17.70
CA MET A 34 -2.17 4.27 -16.84
C MET A 34 -3.23 4.21 -15.74
N ASP A 35 -4.42 3.70 -16.05
CA ASP A 35 -5.52 3.57 -15.10
C ASP A 35 -5.14 2.68 -13.91
N ASP A 36 -4.44 1.58 -14.15
CA ASP A 36 -4.00 0.65 -13.09
C ASP A 36 -3.04 1.34 -12.11
N VAL A 37 -2.08 2.13 -12.63
CA VAL A 37 -1.12 2.85 -11.78
C VAL A 37 -1.81 3.99 -11.02
N GLN A 38 -2.75 4.69 -11.66
CA GLN A 38 -3.55 5.72 -11.01
C GLN A 38 -4.39 5.16 -9.87
N GLU A 39 -5.02 4.00 -10.04
CA GLU A 39 -5.77 3.33 -8.97
C GLU A 39 -4.87 3.01 -7.77
N VAL A 40 -3.64 2.51 -8.01
CA VAL A 40 -2.68 2.24 -6.93
C VAL A 40 -2.22 3.53 -6.25
N SER A 41 -1.95 4.59 -7.01
CA SER A 41 -1.58 5.90 -6.47
C SER A 41 -2.70 6.48 -5.59
N CYS A 42 -3.96 6.35 -6.01
CA CYS A 42 -5.12 6.76 -5.22
C CYS A 42 -5.23 5.97 -3.91
N TYR A 43 -4.92 4.67 -3.90
CA TYR A 43 -4.87 3.88 -2.67
C TYR A 43 -3.78 4.41 -1.71
N VAL A 44 -2.58 4.73 -2.20
CA VAL A 44 -1.51 5.32 -1.37
C VAL A 44 -1.97 6.63 -0.74
N ASN A 45 -2.63 7.48 -1.52
CA ASN A 45 -3.17 8.74 -1.03
C ASN A 45 -4.25 8.53 0.04
N ALA A 46 -5.17 7.58 -0.17
CA ALA A 46 -6.21 7.23 0.80
C ALA A 46 -5.60 6.70 2.11
N LEU A 47 -4.61 5.79 2.04
CA LEU A 47 -3.93 5.28 3.22
C LEU A 47 -3.18 6.39 3.98
N SER A 48 -2.49 7.27 3.25
CA SER A 48 -1.77 8.41 3.85
C SER A 48 -2.73 9.39 4.54
N LEU A 49 -3.87 9.69 3.90
CA LEU A 49 -4.94 10.50 4.49
C LEU A 49 -5.51 9.86 5.76
N GLY A 50 -5.77 8.55 5.73
CA GLY A 50 -6.28 7.82 6.91
C GLY A 50 -5.31 7.88 8.09
N VAL A 51 -4.02 7.65 7.85
CA VAL A 51 -2.99 7.77 8.89
C VAL A 51 -2.92 9.19 9.45
N GLN A 52 -2.96 10.20 8.59
CA GLN A 52 -2.97 11.60 9.03
C GLN A 52 -4.18 11.90 9.92
N ARG A 53 -5.38 11.49 9.54
CA ARG A 53 -6.60 11.69 10.33
C ARG A 53 -6.50 11.02 11.71
N ILE A 54 -5.96 9.81 11.77
CA ILE A 54 -5.75 9.11 13.04
C ILE A 54 -4.73 9.84 13.92
N GLN A 55 -3.65 10.36 13.35
CA GLN A 55 -2.65 11.17 14.08
C GLN A 55 -3.24 12.48 14.60
N GLU A 56 -4.23 13.05 13.91
CA GLU A 56 -5.05 14.17 14.36
C GLU A 56 -6.14 13.75 15.39
N SER A 57 -6.10 12.51 15.89
CA SER A 57 -7.07 11.93 16.84
C SER A 57 -8.50 11.84 16.29
N TYR A 58 -8.65 11.73 14.97
CA TYR A 58 -9.95 11.52 14.35
C TYR A 58 -10.31 10.03 14.42
N PRO A 59 -11.48 9.66 14.97
CA PRO A 59 -11.89 8.26 15.10
C PRO A 59 -12.22 7.64 13.73
N ILE A 60 -12.12 6.32 13.64
CA ILE A 60 -12.49 5.57 12.43
C ILE A 60 -14.02 5.51 12.34
N THR A 61 -14.60 6.50 11.68
CA THR A 61 -16.05 6.64 11.48
C THR A 61 -16.43 6.38 10.02
N PHE A 62 -17.70 6.18 9.75
CA PHE A 62 -18.23 6.11 8.37
C PHE A 62 -17.93 7.36 7.55
N ARG A 63 -17.91 8.52 8.20
CA ARG A 63 -17.50 9.75 7.53
C ARG A 63 -16.07 9.65 7.04
N LEU A 64 -15.15 9.15 7.87
CA LEU A 64 -13.77 8.91 7.45
C LEU A 64 -13.71 7.85 6.36
N ILE A 65 -14.40 6.73 6.50
CA ILE A 65 -14.44 5.66 5.49
C ILE A 65 -14.95 6.18 4.14
N LYS A 66 -15.96 7.02 4.10
CA LYS A 66 -16.45 7.69 2.87
C LYS A 66 -15.39 8.62 2.27
N GLU A 67 -14.69 9.40 3.12
CA GLU A 67 -13.58 10.26 2.70
C GLU A 67 -12.44 9.45 2.07
N LEU A 68 -12.05 8.34 2.70
CA LEU A 68 -11.02 7.43 2.20
C LEU A 68 -11.44 6.74 0.90
N HIS A 69 -12.69 6.27 0.82
CA HIS A 69 -13.24 5.72 -0.41
C HIS A 69 -13.20 6.75 -1.54
N LYS A 70 -13.64 7.97 -1.29
CA LYS A 70 -13.58 9.05 -2.28
C LYS A 70 -12.15 9.27 -2.77
N SER A 71 -11.17 9.32 -1.85
CA SER A 71 -9.76 9.49 -2.19
C SER A 71 -9.21 8.32 -3.01
N SER A 72 -9.62 7.09 -2.71
CA SER A 72 -9.16 5.88 -3.42
C SER A 72 -9.77 5.69 -4.81
N MET A 73 -10.88 6.39 -5.13
CA MET A 73 -11.65 6.21 -6.36
C MET A 73 -11.70 7.49 -7.23
N ILE A 74 -10.83 8.47 -6.96
CA ILE A 74 -10.85 9.78 -7.63
C ILE A 74 -10.36 9.73 -9.08
N SER A 75 -9.68 8.67 -9.48
CA SER A 75 -9.16 8.45 -10.84
C SER A 75 -9.32 7.00 -11.28
N GLY A 76 -9.08 6.73 -12.57
CA GLY A 76 -9.21 5.41 -13.14
C GLY A 76 -10.67 4.96 -13.31
N ARG A 77 -10.88 3.65 -13.32
CA ARG A 77 -12.19 3.01 -13.58
C ARG A 77 -13.24 3.32 -12.52
N GLY A 78 -12.84 3.72 -11.33
CA GLY A 78 -13.72 3.95 -10.17
C GLY A 78 -14.53 5.25 -10.20
N ILE A 79 -14.19 6.24 -11.04
CA ILE A 79 -14.81 7.58 -11.04
C ILE A 79 -16.35 7.52 -11.20
N SER A 80 -16.85 6.64 -12.06
CA SER A 80 -18.28 6.50 -12.34
C SER A 80 -19.05 5.68 -11.30
N ARG A 81 -18.39 5.18 -10.27
CA ARG A 81 -18.95 4.26 -9.27
C ARG A 81 -19.36 4.94 -7.96
N GLY A 82 -19.60 6.26 -7.96
CA GLY A 82 -20.02 7.03 -6.80
C GLY A 82 -18.97 7.15 -5.70
N PRO A 83 -17.79 7.76 -5.97
CA PRO A 83 -16.73 7.92 -4.98
C PRO A 83 -17.20 8.59 -3.69
N GLY A 84 -17.06 7.92 -2.55
CA GLY A 84 -17.46 8.41 -1.24
C GLY A 84 -18.96 8.23 -0.93
N GLU A 85 -19.76 7.64 -1.81
CA GLU A 85 -21.17 7.41 -1.56
C GLU A 85 -21.50 5.93 -1.37
N PHE A 86 -22.32 5.62 -0.38
CA PHE A 86 -22.82 4.28 -0.17
C PHE A 86 -23.71 3.85 -1.32
N ARG A 87 -23.63 2.57 -1.69
CA ARG A 87 -24.47 2.00 -2.73
C ARG A 87 -25.96 2.15 -2.42
N GLN A 88 -26.71 2.41 -3.43
CA GLN A 88 -28.17 2.43 -3.36
C GLN A 88 -28.79 1.19 -4.04
N ASN A 89 -27.97 0.48 -4.83
CA ASN A 89 -28.39 -0.71 -5.57
C ASN A 89 -27.78 -1.96 -4.96
N GLN A 90 -28.40 -3.10 -5.28
CA GLN A 90 -27.85 -4.42 -4.96
C GLN A 90 -26.56 -4.65 -5.74
N VAL A 91 -25.58 -5.21 -5.06
CA VAL A 91 -24.31 -5.69 -5.64
C VAL A 91 -24.13 -7.17 -5.34
N TRP A 92 -23.21 -7.82 -6.04
CA TRP A 92 -22.83 -9.21 -5.81
C TRP A 92 -21.32 -9.36 -5.91
N ILE A 93 -20.79 -10.39 -5.25
CA ILE A 93 -19.37 -10.71 -5.21
C ILE A 93 -19.15 -12.03 -5.92
N GLY A 94 -18.19 -12.06 -6.86
CA GLY A 94 -17.93 -13.22 -7.72
C GLY A 94 -18.99 -13.37 -8.83
N GLY A 95 -18.57 -13.99 -9.94
CA GLY A 95 -19.43 -14.17 -11.11
C GLY A 95 -19.68 -12.89 -11.92
N HIS A 96 -20.24 -13.07 -13.12
CA HIS A 96 -20.62 -11.97 -14.00
C HIS A 96 -22.07 -11.51 -13.80
N ARG A 97 -22.88 -12.34 -13.13
CA ARG A 97 -24.31 -12.12 -12.91
C ARG A 97 -24.68 -12.51 -11.47
N ALA A 98 -25.80 -11.99 -10.99
CA ALA A 98 -26.26 -12.25 -9.63
C ALA A 98 -26.58 -13.73 -9.35
N ASP A 99 -27.02 -14.47 -10.37
CA ASP A 99 -27.29 -15.92 -10.31
C ASP A 99 -26.00 -16.77 -10.27
N GLU A 100 -24.86 -16.20 -10.62
CA GLU A 100 -23.53 -16.83 -10.56
C GLU A 100 -22.72 -16.35 -9.35
N ALA A 101 -23.29 -15.46 -8.53
CA ALA A 101 -22.57 -14.82 -7.43
C ALA A 101 -22.14 -15.82 -6.35
N ALA A 102 -20.91 -15.72 -5.91
CA ALA A 102 -20.41 -16.45 -4.74
C ALA A 102 -21.06 -15.93 -3.43
N PHE A 103 -21.36 -14.63 -3.39
CA PHE A 103 -22.04 -14.00 -2.25
C PHE A 103 -22.84 -12.78 -2.71
N ILE A 104 -24.03 -12.61 -2.11
CA ILE A 104 -24.89 -11.44 -2.29
C ILE A 104 -24.91 -10.69 -0.95
N PRO A 105 -24.27 -9.50 -0.86
CA PRO A 105 -24.31 -8.67 0.33
C PRO A 105 -25.72 -8.25 0.74
N PRO A 106 -25.95 -7.86 2.01
CA PRO A 106 -27.26 -7.36 2.47
C PRO A 106 -27.82 -6.26 1.57
N PRO A 107 -29.14 -6.12 1.44
CA PRO A 107 -29.77 -5.05 0.67
C PRO A 107 -29.30 -3.66 1.12
N ALA A 108 -29.23 -2.72 0.19
CA ALA A 108 -28.72 -1.37 0.47
C ALA A 108 -29.54 -0.60 1.54
N ASN A 109 -30.82 -0.89 1.67
CA ASN A 109 -31.71 -0.30 2.69
C ASN A 109 -31.57 -0.92 4.09
N GLU A 110 -30.86 -2.05 4.22
CA GLU A 110 -30.61 -2.75 5.48
C GLU A 110 -29.22 -2.45 6.06
N LEU A 111 -28.57 -1.36 5.61
CA LEU A 111 -27.25 -0.95 6.07
C LEU A 111 -27.22 -0.44 7.52
N ALA A 112 -28.25 -0.72 8.34
CA ALA A 112 -28.26 -0.40 9.78
C ALA A 112 -27.10 -1.05 10.57
N ASP A 113 -26.58 -2.19 10.07
CA ASP A 113 -25.43 -2.89 10.67
C ASP A 113 -24.12 -2.11 10.61
N TRP A 114 -24.06 -1.07 9.82
CA TRP A 114 -22.94 -0.14 9.77
C TRP A 114 -22.66 0.52 11.12
N ALA A 115 -23.69 1.01 11.78
CA ALA A 115 -23.53 1.65 13.07
C ALA A 115 -22.95 0.68 14.12
N ALA A 116 -23.25 -0.62 14.00
CA ALA A 116 -22.68 -1.65 14.85
C ALA A 116 -21.18 -1.84 14.56
N LEU A 117 -20.78 -1.88 13.28
CA LEU A 117 -19.38 -1.98 12.89
C LEU A 117 -18.56 -0.75 13.34
N GLU A 118 -19.09 0.46 13.15
CA GLU A 118 -18.43 1.69 13.62
C GLU A 118 -18.23 1.66 15.14
N LYS A 119 -19.27 1.28 15.91
CA LYS A 119 -19.18 1.14 17.36
C LYS A 119 -18.12 0.10 17.74
N PHE A 120 -18.14 -1.06 17.12
CA PHE A 120 -17.17 -2.13 17.39
C PHE A 120 -15.71 -1.68 17.13
N ILE A 121 -15.45 -1.00 16.01
CA ILE A 121 -14.11 -0.48 15.71
C ILE A 121 -13.65 0.51 16.79
N ASN A 122 -14.56 1.32 17.34
CA ASN A 122 -14.28 2.33 18.37
C ASN A 122 -14.52 1.83 19.81
N ASP A 123 -14.44 0.52 20.06
CA ASP A 123 -14.51 -0.11 21.39
C ASP A 123 -15.82 0.15 22.17
N VAL A 124 -16.94 0.09 21.46
CA VAL A 124 -18.27 0.25 22.10
C VAL A 124 -19.07 -1.05 21.89
N PRO A 125 -19.53 -1.74 22.94
CA PRO A 125 -19.48 -1.33 24.35
C PRO A 125 -18.17 -1.66 25.08
N GLU A 126 -17.33 -2.57 24.55
CA GLU A 126 -16.14 -3.08 25.23
C GLU A 126 -14.92 -3.15 24.29
N PRO A 127 -13.70 -2.94 24.83
CA PRO A 127 -12.48 -3.04 24.03
C PRO A 127 -12.22 -4.48 23.60
N THR A 128 -11.75 -4.63 22.38
CA THR A 128 -11.34 -5.91 21.81
C THR A 128 -9.83 -5.87 21.49
N ASP A 129 -9.14 -7.02 21.61
CA ASP A 129 -7.74 -7.12 21.18
C ASP A 129 -7.57 -6.54 19.78
N PRO A 130 -6.58 -5.65 19.55
CA PRO A 130 -6.44 -4.92 18.29
C PRO A 130 -6.29 -5.80 17.04
N LEU A 131 -5.58 -6.95 17.13
CA LEU A 131 -5.44 -7.86 15.99
C LEU A 131 -6.77 -8.55 15.69
N ILE A 132 -7.46 -9.01 16.72
CA ILE A 132 -8.78 -9.62 16.60
C ILE A 132 -9.79 -8.59 16.06
N LYS A 133 -9.78 -7.36 16.59
CA LYS A 133 -10.61 -6.25 16.10
C LYS A 133 -10.40 -6.02 14.60
N ALA A 134 -9.14 -5.90 14.16
CA ALA A 134 -8.83 -5.68 12.75
C ALA A 134 -9.31 -6.84 11.86
N ALA A 135 -9.13 -8.10 12.32
CA ALA A 135 -9.58 -9.29 11.61
C ALA A 135 -11.10 -9.34 11.47
N LEU A 136 -11.84 -9.12 12.57
CA LEU A 136 -13.30 -9.16 12.58
C LEU A 136 -13.91 -7.99 11.80
N ALA A 137 -13.37 -6.77 11.98
CA ALA A 137 -13.81 -5.60 11.25
C ALA A 137 -13.63 -5.75 9.75
N HIS A 138 -12.52 -6.36 9.30
CA HIS A 138 -12.29 -6.63 7.89
C HIS A 138 -13.35 -7.54 7.29
N VAL A 139 -13.63 -8.70 7.90
CA VAL A 139 -14.66 -9.64 7.40
C VAL A 139 -16.02 -8.99 7.38
N GLN A 140 -16.38 -8.27 8.45
CA GLN A 140 -17.69 -7.62 8.54
C GLN A 140 -17.82 -6.52 7.47
N PHE A 141 -16.78 -5.73 7.24
CA PHE A 141 -16.75 -4.74 6.17
C PHE A 141 -16.95 -5.38 4.79
N GLU A 142 -16.21 -6.47 4.50
CA GLU A 142 -16.33 -7.21 3.26
C GLU A 142 -17.70 -7.89 3.09
N THR A 143 -18.37 -8.25 4.20
CA THR A 143 -19.72 -8.85 4.18
C THR A 143 -20.78 -7.78 3.91
N ILE A 144 -20.71 -6.65 4.57
CA ILE A 144 -21.63 -5.51 4.36
C ILE A 144 -21.47 -4.94 2.94
N HIS A 145 -20.23 -4.84 2.45
CA HIS A 145 -19.88 -4.44 1.07
C HIS A 145 -20.56 -3.12 0.63
N PRO A 146 -20.25 -2.01 1.28
CA PRO A 146 -21.06 -0.79 1.31
C PRO A 146 -21.03 0.07 0.05
N PHE A 147 -20.06 -0.09 -0.78
CA PHE A 147 -19.86 0.73 -1.96
C PHE A 147 -20.18 -0.05 -3.24
N MET A 148 -20.36 0.65 -4.33
CA MET A 148 -20.56 0.03 -5.65
C MET A 148 -19.30 -0.63 -6.20
N ASP A 149 -18.12 -0.19 -5.75
CA ASP A 149 -16.80 -0.69 -6.14
C ASP A 149 -15.77 -0.31 -5.05
N GLY A 150 -14.56 -0.91 -5.08
CA GLY A 150 -13.46 -0.55 -4.19
C GLY A 150 -13.56 -1.08 -2.75
N ASN A 151 -14.57 -1.89 -2.43
CA ASN A 151 -14.72 -2.44 -1.07
C ASN A 151 -13.52 -3.28 -0.64
N GLY A 152 -13.04 -4.20 -1.47
CA GLY A 152 -11.90 -5.05 -1.12
C GLY A 152 -10.63 -4.25 -0.80
N ARG A 153 -10.34 -3.22 -1.59
CA ARG A 153 -9.21 -2.30 -1.33
C ARG A 153 -9.39 -1.55 -0.03
N LEU A 154 -10.59 -1.03 0.21
CA LEU A 154 -10.88 -0.26 1.42
C LEU A 154 -10.94 -1.14 2.68
N GLY A 155 -11.49 -2.35 2.58
CA GLY A 155 -11.49 -3.34 3.67
C GLY A 155 -10.07 -3.73 4.10
N ARG A 156 -9.16 -3.94 3.13
CA ARG A 156 -7.75 -4.20 3.44
C ARG A 156 -7.02 -2.95 3.96
N LEU A 157 -7.38 -1.75 3.50
CA LEU A 157 -6.86 -0.48 4.02
C LEU A 157 -7.30 -0.22 5.47
N LEU A 158 -8.46 -0.68 5.86
CA LEU A 158 -8.99 -0.53 7.22
C LEU A 158 -8.13 -1.28 8.26
N ILE A 159 -7.55 -2.43 7.90
CA ILE A 159 -6.72 -3.23 8.80
C ILE A 159 -5.54 -2.41 9.37
N PRO A 160 -4.59 -1.90 8.55
CA PRO A 160 -3.48 -1.12 9.08
C PRO A 160 -3.92 0.17 9.78
N LEU A 161 -5.06 0.77 9.41
CA LEU A 161 -5.59 1.94 10.10
C LEU A 161 -6.04 1.61 11.53
N ILE A 162 -6.73 0.50 11.75
CA ILE A 162 -7.10 0.03 13.09
C ILE A 162 -5.85 -0.23 13.93
N LEU A 163 -4.83 -0.86 13.36
CA LEU A 163 -3.58 -1.15 14.07
C LEU A 163 -2.77 0.11 14.40
N VAL A 164 -2.86 1.16 13.59
CA VAL A 164 -2.25 2.47 13.89
C VAL A 164 -3.05 3.22 14.95
N GLU A 165 -4.36 3.22 14.85
CA GLU A 165 -5.26 3.87 15.81
C GLU A 165 -5.10 3.28 17.22
N THR A 166 -5.07 1.96 17.32
CA THR A 166 -4.85 1.22 18.59
C THR A 166 -3.39 1.24 19.06
N LYS A 167 -2.48 1.94 18.34
CA LYS A 167 -1.05 2.08 18.67
C LYS A 167 -0.25 0.77 18.67
N VAL A 168 -0.77 -0.30 18.08
CA VAL A 168 0.00 -1.53 17.80
C VAL A 168 1.09 -1.25 16.77
N LEU A 169 0.78 -0.40 15.80
CA LEU A 169 1.74 0.08 14.81
C LEU A 169 1.90 1.60 14.96
N SER A 170 3.15 2.09 14.91
CA SER A 170 3.42 3.53 14.81
C SER A 170 3.19 4.08 13.40
N GLN A 171 3.30 3.22 12.39
CA GLN A 171 3.10 3.50 10.97
C GLN A 171 2.57 2.22 10.29
N PRO A 172 1.86 2.31 9.16
CA PRO A 172 1.26 1.17 8.47
C PRO A 172 2.30 0.34 7.68
N PHE A 173 3.26 -0.26 8.40
CA PHE A 173 4.35 -1.06 7.79
C PHE A 173 4.03 -2.56 7.70
N LEU A 174 2.86 -3.00 8.12
CA LEU A 174 2.41 -4.38 8.00
C LEU A 174 1.67 -4.56 6.66
N TYR A 175 2.27 -5.28 5.72
CA TYR A 175 1.77 -5.41 4.34
C TYR A 175 1.01 -6.73 4.16
N LEU A 176 -0.15 -6.86 4.82
CA LEU A 176 -0.95 -8.09 4.80
C LEU A 176 -1.40 -8.51 3.40
N SER A 177 -1.57 -7.54 2.50
CA SER A 177 -1.95 -7.84 1.11
C SER A 177 -0.91 -8.68 0.36
N VAL A 178 0.36 -8.70 0.79
CA VAL A 178 1.37 -9.63 0.25
C VAL A 178 0.96 -11.08 0.53
N PHE A 179 0.60 -11.38 1.78
CA PHE A 179 0.16 -12.71 2.19
C PHE A 179 -1.19 -13.08 1.57
N PHE A 180 -2.15 -12.19 1.61
CA PHE A 180 -3.49 -12.42 1.03
C PHE A 180 -3.43 -12.67 -0.49
N LYS A 181 -2.57 -11.95 -1.21
CA LYS A 181 -2.35 -12.19 -2.64
C LYS A 181 -1.74 -13.56 -2.90
N LYS A 182 -0.70 -13.93 -2.15
CA LYS A 182 -0.04 -15.23 -2.27
C LYS A 182 -1.01 -16.39 -1.98
N HIS A 183 -1.88 -16.22 -1.01
CA HIS A 183 -2.89 -17.20 -0.60
C HIS A 183 -4.31 -16.79 -1.02
N ARG A 184 -4.45 -16.17 -2.22
CA ARG A 184 -5.68 -15.50 -2.66
C ARG A 184 -6.91 -16.41 -2.61
N GLN A 185 -6.79 -17.65 -3.03
CA GLN A 185 -7.90 -18.61 -3.00
C GLN A 185 -8.33 -18.87 -1.56
N ILE A 186 -7.40 -19.20 -0.67
CA ILE A 186 -7.68 -19.48 0.75
C ILE A 186 -8.31 -18.24 1.42
N TYR A 187 -7.79 -17.04 1.13
CA TYR A 187 -8.33 -15.77 1.64
C TYR A 187 -9.83 -15.61 1.33
N TYR A 188 -10.22 -15.81 0.08
CA TYR A 188 -11.63 -15.73 -0.30
C TYR A 188 -12.47 -16.88 0.27
N GLU A 189 -11.92 -18.09 0.33
CA GLU A 189 -12.59 -19.23 0.96
C GLU A 189 -12.87 -18.98 2.44
N ARG A 190 -11.90 -18.43 3.21
CA ARG A 190 -12.09 -18.10 4.63
C ARG A 190 -13.14 -17.02 4.84
N LEU A 191 -13.13 -15.95 4.03
CA LEU A 191 -14.19 -14.94 4.06
C LEU A 191 -15.58 -15.57 3.81
N GLN A 192 -15.67 -16.50 2.86
CA GLN A 192 -16.92 -17.17 2.52
C GLN A 192 -17.37 -18.14 3.63
N GLN A 193 -16.47 -18.87 4.25
CA GLN A 193 -16.78 -19.78 5.36
C GLN A 193 -17.36 -19.03 6.56
N VAL A 194 -16.82 -17.87 6.90
CA VAL A 194 -17.42 -17.01 7.95
C VAL A 194 -18.87 -16.65 7.62
N ARG A 195 -19.15 -16.31 6.36
CA ARG A 195 -20.51 -15.91 5.92
C ARG A 195 -21.53 -17.06 5.92
N ILE A 196 -21.09 -18.30 5.60
CA ILE A 196 -21.99 -19.45 5.43
C ILE A 196 -22.09 -20.26 6.72
N THR A 197 -20.98 -20.52 7.39
CA THR A 197 -20.90 -21.45 8.51
C THR A 197 -20.54 -20.77 9.84
N SER A 198 -20.29 -19.46 9.84
CA SER A 198 -19.78 -18.74 11.00
C SER A 198 -18.46 -19.28 11.54
N ASP A 199 -17.60 -19.76 10.65
CA ASP A 199 -16.28 -20.29 11.00
C ASP A 199 -15.27 -19.16 11.22
N TRP A 200 -15.41 -18.49 12.33
CA TRP A 200 -14.53 -17.38 12.75
C TRP A 200 -13.14 -17.86 13.16
N GLU A 201 -13.02 -19.07 13.72
CA GLU A 201 -11.76 -19.58 14.23
C GLU A 201 -10.74 -19.77 13.10
N GLU A 202 -11.13 -20.43 12.03
CA GLU A 202 -10.28 -20.64 10.86
C GLU A 202 -9.89 -19.33 10.16
N TRP A 203 -10.78 -18.34 10.15
CA TRP A 203 -10.45 -17.01 9.67
C TRP A 203 -9.41 -16.33 10.56
N LEU A 204 -9.59 -16.36 11.88
CA LEU A 204 -8.68 -15.74 12.83
C LEU A 204 -7.30 -16.40 12.80
N LEU A 205 -7.22 -17.72 12.70
CA LEU A 205 -5.96 -18.44 12.53
C LEU A 205 -5.24 -17.99 11.25
N PHE A 206 -5.94 -17.97 10.12
CA PHE A 206 -5.38 -17.50 8.85
C PHE A 206 -4.89 -16.05 8.93
N PHE A 207 -5.64 -15.18 9.60
CA PHE A 207 -5.27 -13.77 9.76
C PHE A 207 -4.03 -13.60 10.66
N VAL A 208 -3.96 -14.32 11.78
CA VAL A 208 -2.80 -14.27 12.69
C VAL A 208 -1.55 -14.84 12.01
N ASP A 209 -1.67 -15.90 11.22
CA ASP A 209 -0.57 -16.42 10.42
C ASP A 209 -0.09 -15.37 9.39
N ALA A 210 -1.02 -14.66 8.75
CA ALA A 210 -0.68 -13.56 7.84
C ALA A 210 0.07 -12.43 8.57
N VAL A 211 -0.35 -12.06 9.77
CA VAL A 211 0.32 -11.05 10.60
C VAL A 211 1.73 -11.52 10.98
N ALA A 212 1.88 -12.74 11.48
CA ALA A 212 3.17 -13.29 11.89
C ALA A 212 4.17 -13.36 10.73
N ALA A 213 3.73 -13.86 9.57
CA ALA A 213 4.56 -13.98 8.39
C ALA A 213 4.98 -12.61 7.85
N THR A 214 4.04 -11.67 7.72
CA THR A 214 4.33 -10.33 7.17
C THR A 214 5.16 -9.47 8.14
N ALA A 215 4.96 -9.59 9.44
CA ALA A 215 5.78 -8.92 10.44
C ALA A 215 7.24 -9.42 10.41
N THR A 216 7.43 -10.73 10.32
CA THR A 216 8.77 -11.34 10.18
C THR A 216 9.45 -10.84 8.91
N GLN A 217 8.75 -10.81 7.79
CA GLN A 217 9.29 -10.28 6.53
C GLN A 217 9.65 -8.80 6.65
N ALA A 218 8.80 -7.98 7.27
CA ALA A 218 9.07 -6.56 7.44
C ALA A 218 10.36 -6.30 8.24
N VAL A 219 10.59 -7.08 9.31
CA VAL A 219 11.85 -7.03 10.09
C VAL A 219 13.04 -7.42 9.23
N ASN A 220 12.96 -8.51 8.46
CA ASN A 220 14.02 -8.97 7.58
C ASN A 220 14.38 -7.92 6.51
N ILE A 221 13.38 -7.33 5.86
CA ILE A 221 13.56 -6.24 4.89
C ILE A 221 14.25 -5.04 5.55
N ALA A 222 13.78 -4.62 6.73
CA ALA A 222 14.37 -3.49 7.45
C ALA A 222 15.85 -3.75 7.80
N GLN A 223 16.20 -4.95 8.24
CA GLN A 223 17.59 -5.34 8.52
C GLN A 223 18.45 -5.31 7.25
N GLN A 224 17.96 -5.87 6.13
CA GLN A 224 18.68 -5.84 4.85
C GLN A 224 18.90 -4.40 4.36
N LEU A 225 17.88 -3.53 4.44
CA LEU A 225 18.01 -2.13 4.04
C LEU A 225 18.99 -1.36 4.95
N TYR A 226 18.97 -1.63 6.25
CA TYR A 226 19.93 -1.04 7.18
C TYR A 226 21.37 -1.44 6.84
N GLN A 227 21.58 -2.73 6.54
CA GLN A 227 22.88 -3.24 6.13
C GLN A 227 23.32 -2.66 4.79
N LEU A 228 22.44 -2.62 3.80
CA LEU A 228 22.68 -2.00 2.50
C LEU A 228 23.16 -0.54 2.65
N ARG A 229 22.47 0.24 3.50
CA ARG A 229 22.86 1.63 3.77
C ARG A 229 24.26 1.74 4.33
N ARG A 230 24.61 0.88 5.31
CA ARG A 230 25.95 0.84 5.91
C ARG A 230 27.03 0.49 4.90
N GLU A 231 26.80 -0.52 4.07
CA GLU A 231 27.73 -0.98 3.03
C GLU A 231 27.95 0.13 2.00
N HIS A 232 26.87 0.68 1.47
CA HIS A 232 26.98 1.71 0.44
C HIS A 232 27.59 3.02 0.98
N LYS A 233 27.33 3.41 2.24
CA LYS A 233 28.03 4.55 2.85
C LYS A 233 29.57 4.32 2.93
N LYS A 234 30.03 3.08 3.19
CA LYS A 234 31.46 2.77 3.17
C LYS A 234 32.06 2.87 1.76
N LEU A 235 31.30 2.48 0.71
CA LEU A 235 31.72 2.60 -0.67
C LEU A 235 31.87 4.06 -1.14
N LEU A 236 31.22 5.00 -0.46
CA LEU A 236 31.35 6.43 -0.78
C LEU A 236 32.61 7.08 -0.18
N GLN A 237 33.19 6.53 0.88
CA GLN A 237 34.34 7.12 1.57
C GLN A 237 35.54 7.44 0.64
N PRO A 238 35.90 6.57 -0.35
CA PRO A 238 37.00 6.86 -1.26
C PRO A 238 36.73 8.01 -2.25
N LEU A 239 35.51 8.54 -2.32
CA LEU A 239 35.15 9.60 -3.28
C LEU A 239 35.70 11.00 -2.89
N GLY A 240 36.35 11.14 -1.74
CA GLY A 240 37.00 12.37 -1.31
C GLY A 240 36.04 13.56 -1.27
N ARG A 241 36.31 14.58 -2.07
CA ARG A 241 35.48 15.82 -2.08
C ARG A 241 34.01 15.58 -2.47
N MET A 242 33.71 14.46 -3.13
CA MET A 242 32.34 14.12 -3.54
C MET A 242 31.58 13.32 -2.46
N GLU A 243 32.27 12.80 -1.43
CA GLU A 243 31.70 11.90 -0.42
C GLU A 243 30.43 12.52 0.24
N ASN A 244 30.52 13.77 0.69
CA ASN A 244 29.39 14.42 1.37
C ASN A 244 28.17 14.55 0.45
N SER A 245 28.36 15.02 -0.78
CA SER A 245 27.26 15.12 -1.75
C SER A 245 26.69 13.74 -2.14
N ALA A 246 27.56 12.74 -2.30
CA ALA A 246 27.15 11.38 -2.60
C ALA A 246 26.37 10.75 -1.42
N SER A 247 26.77 11.02 -0.18
CA SER A 247 26.03 10.57 1.02
C SER A 247 24.63 11.20 1.12
N GLN A 248 24.49 12.50 0.83
CA GLN A 248 23.19 13.18 0.80
C GLN A 248 22.28 12.59 -0.29
N ILE A 249 22.83 12.33 -1.47
CA ILE A 249 22.09 11.71 -2.57
C ILE A 249 21.69 10.27 -2.20
N LEU A 250 22.60 9.49 -1.58
CA LEU A 250 22.27 8.14 -1.11
C LEU A 250 21.14 8.18 -0.09
N ASP A 251 21.14 9.11 0.87
CA ASP A 251 20.05 9.24 1.84
C ASP A 251 18.72 9.59 1.15
N ALA A 252 18.74 10.46 0.13
CA ALA A 252 17.56 10.76 -0.68
C ALA A 252 17.05 9.52 -1.49
N LEU A 253 17.96 8.66 -1.96
CA LEU A 253 17.62 7.43 -2.67
C LEU A 253 16.97 6.37 -1.75
N PHE A 254 17.24 6.40 -0.45
CA PHE A 254 16.53 5.55 0.53
C PHE A 254 15.07 5.97 0.75
N GLU A 255 14.72 7.23 0.49
CA GLU A 255 13.34 7.73 0.54
C GLU A 255 12.64 7.62 -0.81
N HIS A 256 13.40 7.89 -1.89
CA HIS A 256 12.93 7.91 -3.26
C HIS A 256 13.89 7.08 -4.15
N PRO A 257 13.70 5.76 -4.27
CA PRO A 257 14.64 4.89 -4.98
C PRO A 257 14.61 5.03 -6.50
N ILE A 258 13.63 5.73 -7.05
CA ILE A 258 13.58 6.16 -8.46
C ILE A 258 13.53 7.69 -8.46
N VAL A 259 14.48 8.32 -9.12
CA VAL A 259 14.66 9.78 -9.10
C VAL A 259 15.14 10.31 -10.45
N ASN A 260 14.87 11.58 -10.69
CA ASN A 260 15.57 12.39 -11.69
C ASN A 260 16.40 13.49 -11.02
N ILE A 261 17.21 14.21 -11.80
CA ILE A 261 18.07 15.28 -11.26
C ILE A 261 17.26 16.38 -10.57
N ASN A 262 16.10 16.76 -11.14
CA ASN A 262 15.26 17.82 -10.56
C ASN A 262 14.72 17.42 -9.18
N LYS A 263 14.28 16.16 -9.03
CA LYS A 263 13.83 15.64 -7.73
C LYS A 263 14.96 15.63 -6.70
N LEU A 264 16.17 15.23 -7.10
CA LEU A 264 17.34 15.28 -6.22
C LEU A 264 17.72 16.70 -5.81
N VAL A 265 17.59 17.70 -6.71
CA VAL A 265 17.76 19.13 -6.35
C VAL A 265 16.78 19.53 -5.25
N GLN A 266 15.50 19.16 -5.38
CA GLN A 266 14.48 19.47 -4.39
C GLN A 266 14.76 18.81 -3.02
N LEU A 267 15.23 17.55 -3.03
CA LEU A 267 15.48 16.77 -1.80
C LEU A 267 16.78 17.17 -1.09
N THR A 268 17.84 17.47 -1.85
CA THR A 268 19.20 17.69 -1.28
C THR A 268 19.63 19.13 -1.24
N GLY A 269 19.01 20.01 -2.02
CA GLY A 269 19.48 21.41 -2.20
C GLY A 269 20.79 21.54 -2.99
N LEU A 270 21.35 20.44 -3.51
CA LEU A 270 22.59 20.46 -4.27
C LEU A 270 22.38 21.03 -5.67
N ALA A 271 23.45 21.66 -6.23
CA ALA A 271 23.40 22.17 -7.59
C ALA A 271 23.26 21.02 -8.62
N PRO A 272 22.49 21.21 -9.73
CA PRO A 272 22.28 20.19 -10.74
C PRO A 272 23.59 19.60 -11.32
N ALA A 273 24.60 20.44 -11.52
CA ALA A 273 25.91 19.99 -12.02
C ALA A 273 26.65 19.07 -11.03
N THR A 274 26.51 19.30 -9.73
CA THR A 274 27.04 18.44 -8.67
C THR A 274 26.33 17.09 -8.67
N ILE A 275 24.98 17.12 -8.70
CA ILE A 275 24.17 15.91 -8.75
C ILE A 275 24.51 15.09 -9.99
N GLY A 276 24.60 15.72 -11.16
CA GLY A 276 24.94 15.04 -12.41
C GLY A 276 26.26 14.27 -12.33
N LYS A 277 27.33 14.91 -11.79
CA LYS A 277 28.63 14.27 -11.59
C LYS A 277 28.58 13.12 -10.59
N VAL A 278 27.85 13.27 -9.49
CA VAL A 278 27.68 12.20 -8.50
C VAL A 278 26.92 11.04 -9.09
N MET A 279 25.78 11.27 -9.75
CA MET A 279 24.98 10.20 -10.35
C MET A 279 25.76 9.44 -11.43
N GLU A 280 26.54 10.14 -12.25
CA GLU A 280 27.46 9.52 -13.21
C GLU A 280 28.47 8.61 -12.51
N ARG A 281 29.08 9.08 -11.41
CA ARG A 281 30.03 8.31 -10.61
C ARG A 281 29.39 7.08 -9.96
N LEU A 282 28.19 7.22 -9.40
CA LEU A 282 27.43 6.11 -8.78
C LEU A 282 26.95 5.07 -9.80
N SER A 283 26.89 5.40 -11.09
CA SER A 283 26.51 4.49 -12.19
C SER A 283 27.70 3.75 -12.80
N GLN A 284 28.95 4.08 -12.42
CA GLN A 284 30.15 3.45 -12.99
C GLN A 284 30.29 1.99 -12.55
N ALA A 285 30.98 1.19 -13.38
CA ALA A 285 31.08 -0.26 -13.26
C ALA A 285 31.69 -0.76 -11.94
N ASP A 286 32.47 0.06 -11.25
CA ASP A 286 33.12 -0.28 -9.97
C ASP A 286 32.21 -0.01 -8.74
N LEU A 287 31.14 0.78 -8.90
CA LEU A 287 30.17 1.08 -7.84
C LEU A 287 28.78 0.49 -8.14
N VAL A 288 28.23 0.77 -9.32
CA VAL A 288 26.92 0.32 -9.82
C VAL A 288 25.78 0.46 -8.77
N LEU A 289 25.78 1.58 -8.02
CA LEU A 289 24.76 1.80 -7.01
C LEU A 289 23.42 2.18 -7.63
N VAL A 290 23.43 2.88 -8.77
CA VAL A 290 22.25 3.29 -9.51
C VAL A 290 22.38 2.93 -10.99
N SER A 291 21.26 2.68 -11.66
CA SER A 291 21.18 2.54 -13.11
C SER A 291 20.28 3.61 -13.70
N GLU A 292 20.64 4.05 -14.90
CA GLU A 292 19.82 4.98 -15.68
C GLU A 292 18.80 4.18 -16.48
N LEU A 293 17.51 4.57 -16.40
CA LEU A 293 16.40 3.82 -16.96
C LEU A 293 15.93 4.29 -18.34
N THR A 294 16.19 5.56 -18.68
CA THR A 294 15.54 6.19 -19.83
C THR A 294 16.33 6.19 -21.12
N GLY A 295 17.66 6.01 -21.07
CA GLY A 295 18.55 6.13 -22.22
C GLY A 295 18.58 7.54 -22.84
N GLN A 296 18.05 8.54 -22.14
CA GLN A 296 17.89 9.90 -22.66
C GLN A 296 19.09 10.78 -22.30
N LYS A 297 19.38 11.77 -23.18
CA LYS A 297 20.43 12.76 -22.88
C LYS A 297 19.98 13.82 -21.84
N ARG A 298 18.69 14.06 -21.71
CA ARG A 298 18.06 15.01 -20.76
C ARG A 298 16.94 14.29 -20.02
N ASN A 299 16.58 14.79 -18.84
CA ASN A 299 15.54 14.24 -17.96
C ASN A 299 15.79 12.75 -17.62
N ARG A 300 17.06 12.38 -17.44
CA ARG A 300 17.42 11.01 -17.06
C ARG A 300 16.76 10.62 -15.75
N VAL A 301 16.20 9.41 -15.74
CA VAL A 301 15.65 8.78 -14.54
C VAL A 301 16.60 7.68 -14.09
N TYR A 302 16.86 7.64 -12.81
CA TYR A 302 17.78 6.70 -12.18
C TYR A 302 17.04 5.83 -11.17
N ALA A 303 17.40 4.55 -11.10
CA ALA A 303 16.87 3.60 -10.14
C ALA A 303 17.98 3.11 -9.20
N TYR A 304 17.66 3.00 -7.93
CA TYR A 304 18.49 2.34 -6.92
C TYR A 304 18.11 0.86 -6.85
N ASN A 305 18.61 0.07 -7.80
CA ASN A 305 18.14 -1.28 -8.06
C ASN A 305 18.19 -2.21 -6.85
N ARG A 306 19.31 -2.23 -6.11
CA ARG A 306 19.45 -3.11 -4.95
C ARG A 306 18.42 -2.84 -3.86
N TYR A 307 18.08 -1.58 -3.66
CA TYR A 307 17.00 -1.20 -2.73
C TYR A 307 15.65 -1.70 -3.22
N ILE A 308 15.35 -1.52 -4.51
CA ILE A 308 14.09 -1.95 -5.13
C ILE A 308 13.98 -3.49 -5.10
N GLU A 309 15.07 -4.21 -5.37
CA GLU A 309 15.13 -5.67 -5.25
C GLU A 309 14.79 -6.16 -3.85
N ILE A 310 15.36 -5.53 -2.81
CA ILE A 310 15.06 -5.88 -1.41
C ILE A 310 13.58 -5.62 -1.09
N LEU A 311 13.02 -4.49 -1.55
CA LEU A 311 11.60 -4.20 -1.34
C LEU A 311 10.67 -5.17 -2.08
N ASN A 312 11.08 -5.69 -3.23
CA ASN A 312 10.30 -6.62 -4.04
C ASN A 312 10.41 -8.08 -3.61
N GLN A 313 11.24 -8.40 -2.61
CA GLN A 313 11.28 -9.75 -2.05
C GLN A 313 9.89 -10.13 -1.51
N ASP A 314 9.33 -11.19 -2.08
CA ASP A 314 8.13 -11.85 -1.58
C ASP A 314 8.53 -13.02 -0.66
N PHE A 315 7.55 -13.64 0.05
CA PHE A 315 7.78 -14.79 0.94
C PHE A 315 8.41 -15.98 0.21
#